data_60e7e8ae40a90f0987cc0ebf886e43f0
#
_entry.id   60e7e8ae40a90f0987cc0ebf886e43f0
#
_cell.length_a   1.000
_cell.length_b   1.000
_cell.length_c   1.000
_cell.angle_alpha   90.00
_cell.angle_beta   90.00
_cell.angle_gamma   90.00
#
_symmetry.space_group_name_H-M   'P 1'
#
loop_
_entity.id
_entity.type
_entity.pdbx_description
1 polymer ?
#
loop_
_entity_poly.entity_id
_entity_poly.type
_entity_poly.pdbx_seq_one_letter_code
_entity_poly.pdbx_strand_id
1 'polypeptide(L)'
;FLPEYARNPLGTKMLGTVSVLLRGIPFIYQGQEIGMQNAVWNDVKEYNDINTIDQYNLAISAGLSDKEALAVCSKMSRDNARTPVQWSDSDNAGFTTGTPWLKVNSNYKDINVQNQENDPDSVLNYYRKLVATRKSPEYKEVFTYGVFEPAYEDTEYVMAYYRVSDNQRILVAANFGKDAKTIELNFPVKKVVLSNVGRKEI
;
A
#
# COMPACT_ATOMS: atom_id res chain seq x y z
N PHE A 1 7.32 -1.96 2.44
CA PHE A 1 7.66 -3.30 2.96
C PHE A 1 7.42 -4.43 1.98
N LEU A 2 6.94 -4.14 0.78
CA LEU A 2 6.86 -5.14 -0.28
C LEU A 2 8.25 -5.43 -0.85
N PRO A 3 8.56 -6.68 -1.22
CA PRO A 3 9.74 -7.00 -1.99
C PRO A 3 9.68 -6.29 -3.35
N GLU A 4 10.83 -6.11 -3.98
CA GLU A 4 10.96 -5.30 -5.20
C GLU A 4 9.99 -5.74 -6.32
N TYR A 5 9.85 -7.05 -6.54
CA TYR A 5 8.95 -7.61 -7.55
C TYR A 5 7.47 -7.30 -7.31
N ALA A 6 7.08 -6.94 -6.08
CA ALA A 6 5.70 -6.61 -5.70
C ALA A 6 5.48 -5.09 -5.52
N ARG A 7 6.51 -4.26 -5.73
CA ARG A 7 6.41 -2.79 -5.70
C ARG A 7 5.83 -2.25 -7.00
N ASN A 8 4.59 -2.60 -7.26
CA ASN A 8 3.84 -2.25 -8.45
C ASN A 8 2.36 -2.05 -8.09
N PRO A 9 1.51 -1.59 -9.02
CA PRO A 9 0.09 -1.37 -8.75
C PRO A 9 -0.65 -2.60 -8.19
N LEU A 10 -0.32 -3.82 -8.63
CA LEU A 10 -0.97 -5.05 -8.14
C LEU A 10 -0.63 -5.32 -6.68
N GLY A 11 0.64 -5.16 -6.30
CA GLY A 11 1.08 -5.30 -4.91
C GLY A 11 0.46 -4.24 -4.00
N THR A 12 0.35 -3.00 -4.47
CA THR A 12 -0.31 -1.92 -3.73
C THR A 12 -1.78 -2.21 -3.49
N LYS A 13 -2.50 -2.68 -4.51
CA LYS A 13 -3.90 -3.11 -4.38
C LYS A 13 -4.05 -4.29 -3.42
N MET A 14 -3.14 -5.26 -3.48
CA MET A 14 -3.12 -6.41 -2.58
C MET A 14 -2.98 -5.97 -1.12
N LEU A 15 -2.00 -5.12 -0.80
CA LEU A 15 -1.81 -4.56 0.54
C LEU A 15 -3.03 -3.78 1.02
N GLY A 16 -3.61 -2.96 0.14
CA GLY A 16 -4.86 -2.25 0.43
C GLY A 16 -5.98 -3.21 0.79
N THR A 17 -6.16 -4.30 0.03
CA THR A 17 -7.18 -5.32 0.29
C THR A 17 -7.01 -5.92 1.67
N VAL A 18 -5.81 -6.40 1.98
CA VAL A 18 -5.53 -7.00 3.28
C VAL A 18 -5.79 -6.03 4.41
N SER A 19 -5.25 -4.80 4.34
CA SER A 19 -5.32 -3.84 5.44
C SER A 19 -6.72 -3.25 5.64
N VAL A 20 -7.42 -2.88 4.56
CA VAL A 20 -8.74 -2.24 4.64
C VAL A 20 -9.83 -3.22 5.06
N LEU A 21 -9.71 -4.52 4.74
CA LEU A 21 -10.71 -5.52 5.09
C LEU A 21 -10.47 -6.22 6.43
N LEU A 22 -9.35 -5.93 7.12
CA LEU A 22 -9.10 -6.39 8.49
C LEU A 22 -10.18 -5.91 9.45
N ARG A 23 -10.27 -6.57 10.61
CA ARG A 23 -11.09 -6.13 11.74
C ARG A 23 -10.48 -4.85 12.33
N GLY A 24 -11.32 -3.87 12.63
CA GLY A 24 -10.91 -2.59 13.19
C GLY A 24 -11.25 -1.44 12.26
N ILE A 25 -10.71 -0.26 12.57
CA ILE A 25 -10.88 0.95 11.78
C ILE A 25 -9.69 1.06 10.81
N PRO A 26 -9.92 0.96 9.50
CA PRO A 26 -8.83 1.12 8.54
C PRO A 26 -8.43 2.59 8.44
N PHE A 27 -7.13 2.83 8.43
CA PHE A 27 -6.54 4.11 8.11
C PHE A 27 -5.87 4.00 6.74
N ILE A 28 -6.21 4.90 5.84
CA ILE A 28 -5.54 5.06 4.55
C ILE A 28 -4.65 6.29 4.69
N TYR A 29 -3.33 6.06 4.65
CA TYR A 29 -2.39 7.16 4.72
C TYR A 29 -2.30 7.88 3.38
N GLN A 30 -2.09 9.20 3.40
CA GLN A 30 -1.99 10.03 2.19
C GLN A 30 -0.99 9.45 1.18
N GLY A 31 -1.42 9.31 -0.08
CA GLY A 31 -0.63 8.75 -1.15
C GLY A 31 -0.65 7.22 -1.25
N GLN A 32 -1.10 6.51 -0.20
CA GLN A 32 -1.27 5.06 -0.26
C GLN A 32 -2.29 4.67 -1.33
N GLU A 33 -3.36 5.44 -1.45
CA GLU A 33 -4.47 5.23 -2.38
C GLU A 33 -4.08 5.42 -3.85
N ILE A 34 -2.96 6.04 -4.13
CA ILE A 34 -2.40 6.19 -5.48
C ILE A 34 -1.10 5.42 -5.69
N GLY A 35 -0.64 4.71 -4.67
CA GLY A 35 0.60 3.92 -4.73
C GLY A 35 1.87 4.76 -4.73
N MET A 36 1.91 5.90 -4.03
CA MET A 36 3.13 6.68 -3.84
C MET A 36 4.27 5.83 -3.29
N GLN A 37 5.47 6.10 -3.72
CA GLN A 37 6.70 5.38 -3.37
C GLN A 37 7.65 6.29 -2.59
N ASN A 38 8.69 5.68 -2.00
CA ASN A 38 9.77 6.45 -1.39
C ASN A 38 10.44 7.37 -2.42
N ALA A 39 10.76 8.59 -2.00
CA ALA A 39 11.54 9.51 -2.82
C ALA A 39 13.00 9.07 -2.93
N VAL A 40 13.67 9.49 -4.00
CA VAL A 40 15.13 9.33 -4.14
C VAL A 40 15.81 10.51 -3.45
N TRP A 41 16.61 10.24 -2.44
CA TRP A 41 17.36 11.22 -1.67
C TRP A 41 18.84 11.16 -2.06
N ASN A 42 19.41 12.30 -2.44
CA ASN A 42 20.77 12.37 -2.96
C ASN A 42 21.76 13.00 -1.96
N ASP A 43 21.28 13.71 -0.96
CA ASP A 43 22.10 14.38 0.07
C ASP A 43 21.34 14.30 1.41
N VAL A 44 22.07 14.12 2.50
CA VAL A 44 21.52 14.14 3.86
C VAL A 44 20.83 15.47 4.20
N LYS A 45 21.23 16.56 3.58
CA LYS A 45 20.64 17.90 3.75
C LYS A 45 19.22 18.01 3.19
N GLU A 46 18.81 17.10 2.35
CA GLU A 46 17.43 17.05 1.83
C GLU A 46 16.42 16.54 2.87
N TYR A 47 16.91 15.90 3.94
CA TYR A 47 16.05 15.39 5.02
C TYR A 47 15.74 16.45 6.06
N ASN A 48 14.54 16.34 6.62
CA ASN A 48 14.10 17.08 7.81
C ASN A 48 13.86 16.16 9.01
N ASP A 49 13.90 14.85 8.80
CA ASP A 49 13.78 13.85 9.85
C ASP A 49 15.06 13.71 10.65
N ILE A 50 15.05 14.27 11.87
CA ILE A 50 16.20 14.23 12.80
C ILE A 50 16.71 12.81 12.98
N ASN A 51 15.83 11.82 13.14
CA ASN A 51 16.26 10.43 13.30
C ASN A 51 17.05 9.92 12.08
N THR A 52 16.63 10.30 10.88
CA THR A 52 17.35 9.94 9.64
C THR A 52 18.74 10.59 9.61
N ILE A 53 18.84 11.86 9.99
CA ILE A 53 20.10 12.60 10.06
C ILE A 53 21.04 11.98 11.11
N ASP A 54 20.53 11.63 12.28
CA ASP A 54 21.30 10.98 13.35
C ASP A 54 21.82 9.60 12.92
N GLN A 55 20.98 8.79 12.27
CA GLN A 55 21.37 7.49 11.73
C GLN A 55 22.44 7.62 10.64
N TYR A 56 22.33 8.62 9.77
CA TYR A 56 23.35 8.91 8.77
C TYR A 56 24.70 9.27 9.44
N ASN A 57 24.70 10.18 10.40
CA ASN A 57 25.92 10.59 11.12
C ASN A 57 26.55 9.40 11.85
N LEU A 58 25.75 8.52 12.45
CA LEU A 58 26.23 7.30 13.09
C LEU A 58 26.89 6.36 12.08
N ALA A 59 26.29 6.17 10.90
CA ALA A 59 26.84 5.33 9.84
C ALA A 59 28.18 5.87 9.33
N ILE A 60 28.29 7.19 9.11
CA ILE A 60 29.56 7.83 8.75
C ILE A 60 30.61 7.62 9.84
N SER A 61 30.25 7.81 11.11
CA SER A 61 31.15 7.59 12.25
C SER A 61 31.60 6.13 12.37
N ALA A 62 30.80 5.19 11.90
CA ALA A 62 31.14 3.77 11.83
C ALA A 62 31.99 3.41 10.59
N GLY A 63 32.34 4.37 9.74
CA GLY A 63 33.24 4.20 8.60
C GLY A 63 32.54 3.89 7.27
N LEU A 64 31.21 4.01 7.18
CA LEU A 64 30.52 3.88 5.90
C LEU A 64 30.81 5.12 5.03
N SER A 65 30.85 4.92 3.72
CA SER A 65 30.85 6.03 2.78
C SER A 65 29.51 6.78 2.79
N ASP A 66 29.51 8.02 2.32
CA ASP A 66 28.29 8.84 2.19
C ASP A 66 27.17 8.09 1.43
N LYS A 67 27.50 7.45 0.32
CA LYS A 67 26.55 6.68 -0.49
C LYS A 67 25.95 5.49 0.28
N GLU A 68 26.75 4.77 1.05
CA GLU A 68 26.29 3.65 1.86
C GLU A 68 25.40 4.11 3.00
N ALA A 69 25.81 5.17 3.70
CA ALA A 69 25.04 5.78 4.78
C ALA A 69 23.67 6.26 4.28
N LEU A 70 23.61 6.98 3.16
CA LEU A 70 22.35 7.39 2.52
C LEU A 70 21.50 6.19 2.12
N ALA A 71 22.08 5.15 1.53
CA ALA A 71 21.36 3.96 1.09
C ALA A 71 20.70 3.21 2.27
N VAL A 72 21.33 3.19 3.43
CA VAL A 72 20.78 2.59 4.65
C VAL A 72 19.64 3.46 5.20
N CYS A 73 19.85 4.76 5.36
CA CYS A 73 18.92 5.67 6.02
C CYS A 73 17.67 5.96 5.18
N SER A 74 17.84 6.11 3.85
CA SER A 74 16.76 6.50 2.94
C SER A 74 15.56 5.55 2.95
N LYS A 75 15.80 4.25 3.14
CA LYS A 75 14.73 3.23 3.11
C LYS A 75 13.71 3.38 4.24
N MET A 76 14.17 3.84 5.40
CA MET A 76 13.38 3.86 6.63
C MET A 76 13.02 5.29 7.08
N SER A 77 13.45 6.31 6.35
CA SER A 77 13.17 7.70 6.69
C SER A 77 11.66 7.97 6.73
N ARG A 78 11.23 8.64 7.80
CA ARG A 78 9.84 9.13 7.92
C ARG A 78 9.50 10.18 6.86
N ASP A 79 10.49 10.87 6.32
CA ASP A 79 10.27 11.89 5.27
C ASP A 79 9.72 11.28 3.99
N ASN A 80 9.93 9.98 3.73
CA ASN A 80 9.30 9.29 2.62
C ASN A 80 7.75 9.34 2.68
N ALA A 81 7.19 9.37 3.89
CA ALA A 81 5.75 9.46 4.10
C ALA A 81 5.25 10.91 4.24
N ARG A 82 6.14 11.92 4.15
CA ARG A 82 5.84 13.33 4.34
C ARG A 82 6.02 14.15 3.06
N THR A 83 6.46 13.52 1.97
CA THR A 83 6.56 14.17 0.66
C THR A 83 5.20 14.65 0.20
N PRO A 84 5.13 15.73 -0.60
CA PRO A 84 3.87 16.24 -1.14
C PRO A 84 3.06 15.18 -1.86
N VAL A 85 1.75 15.17 -1.64
CA VAL A 85 0.82 14.30 -2.40
C VAL A 85 0.86 14.68 -3.87
N GLN A 86 0.95 13.69 -4.73
CA GLN A 86 1.08 13.84 -6.17
C GLN A 86 -0.32 13.96 -6.82
N TRP A 87 -0.78 15.20 -7.01
CA TRP A 87 -2.11 15.47 -7.57
C TRP A 87 -2.14 15.42 -9.10
N SER A 88 -1.09 15.90 -9.77
CA SER A 88 -1.00 15.96 -11.23
C SER A 88 0.45 15.91 -11.71
N ASP A 89 0.64 15.96 -13.02
CA ASP A 89 1.94 16.08 -13.69
C ASP A 89 2.48 17.52 -13.79
N SER A 90 1.73 18.49 -13.25
CA SER A 90 2.13 19.89 -13.24
C SER A 90 3.23 20.19 -12.20
N ASP A 91 3.78 21.40 -12.22
CA ASP A 91 4.83 21.82 -11.30
C ASP A 91 4.47 21.53 -9.84
N ASN A 92 5.46 21.09 -9.08
CA ASN A 92 5.28 20.61 -7.69
C ASN A 92 4.19 19.54 -7.54
N ALA A 93 3.99 18.71 -8.57
CA ALA A 93 2.94 17.70 -8.61
C ALA A 93 1.51 18.26 -8.39
N GLY A 94 1.27 19.51 -8.73
CA GLY A 94 0.01 20.20 -8.43
C GLY A 94 -0.28 20.42 -6.94
N PHE A 95 0.70 20.18 -6.07
CA PHE A 95 0.53 20.30 -4.63
C PHE A 95 0.57 21.76 -4.15
N THR A 96 1.47 22.58 -4.71
CA THR A 96 1.62 24.00 -4.32
C THR A 96 2.21 24.81 -5.46
N THR A 97 1.90 26.11 -5.46
CA THR A 97 2.55 27.12 -6.33
C THR A 97 3.81 27.72 -5.70
N GLY A 98 4.06 27.45 -4.41
CA GLY A 98 5.25 27.87 -3.68
C GLY A 98 6.29 26.78 -3.57
N THR A 99 7.29 26.95 -2.70
CA THR A 99 8.29 25.92 -2.38
C THR A 99 7.70 24.94 -1.37
N PRO A 100 7.60 23.65 -1.70
CA PRO A 100 7.12 22.65 -0.74
C PRO A 100 8.14 22.47 0.38
N TRP A 101 7.65 22.06 1.57
CA TRP A 101 8.52 21.76 2.73
C TRP A 101 9.57 20.68 2.43
N LEU A 102 9.13 19.54 1.91
CA LEU A 102 10.01 18.48 1.39
C LEU A 102 9.89 18.45 -0.12
N LYS A 103 10.90 17.93 -0.79
CA LYS A 103 10.88 17.79 -2.24
C LYS A 103 9.75 16.88 -2.72
N VAL A 104 9.24 17.18 -3.91
CA VAL A 104 8.32 16.30 -4.63
C VAL A 104 9.09 15.07 -5.13
N ASN A 105 8.50 13.89 -5.03
CA ASN A 105 9.08 12.69 -5.60
C ASN A 105 9.14 12.80 -7.14
N SER A 106 10.26 12.46 -7.74
CA SER A 106 10.50 12.63 -9.18
C SER A 106 9.54 11.82 -10.08
N ASN A 107 8.88 10.80 -9.53
CA ASN A 107 7.93 9.96 -10.27
C ASN A 107 6.51 10.54 -10.34
N TYR A 108 6.30 11.79 -9.93
CA TYR A 108 4.97 12.42 -9.90
C TYR A 108 4.29 12.53 -11.26
N LYS A 109 5.07 12.51 -12.34
CA LYS A 109 4.52 12.53 -13.70
C LYS A 109 3.81 11.23 -14.06
N ASP A 110 4.25 10.12 -13.47
CA ASP A 110 3.70 8.79 -13.73
C ASP A 110 2.66 8.39 -12.68
N ILE A 111 2.97 8.68 -11.40
CA ILE A 111 2.12 8.33 -10.25
C ILE A 111 1.48 9.61 -9.72
N ASN A 112 0.24 9.86 -10.08
CA ASN A 112 -0.53 10.99 -9.56
C ASN A 112 -2.04 10.73 -9.64
N VAL A 113 -2.82 11.53 -8.93
CA VAL A 113 -4.29 11.42 -8.89
C VAL A 113 -4.89 11.61 -10.26
N GLN A 114 -4.46 12.64 -11.02
CA GLN A 114 -5.03 13.00 -12.31
C GLN A 114 -4.92 11.85 -13.32
N ASN A 115 -3.77 11.18 -13.41
CA ASN A 115 -3.57 10.04 -14.30
C ASN A 115 -4.44 8.84 -13.92
N GLN A 116 -4.73 8.69 -12.62
CA GLN A 116 -5.47 7.54 -12.10
C GLN A 116 -6.99 7.74 -12.05
N GLU A 117 -7.46 8.99 -12.09
CA GLU A 117 -8.88 9.35 -11.88
C GLU A 117 -9.80 8.62 -12.87
N ASN A 118 -9.44 8.58 -14.14
CA ASN A 118 -10.24 8.03 -15.22
C ASN A 118 -9.83 6.60 -15.64
N ASP A 119 -8.80 6.03 -15.03
CA ASP A 119 -8.39 4.65 -15.27
C ASP A 119 -9.13 3.71 -14.30
N PRO A 120 -10.11 2.90 -14.78
CA PRO A 120 -10.88 1.99 -13.94
C PRO A 120 -10.04 0.92 -13.23
N ASP A 121 -8.84 0.66 -13.74
CA ASP A 121 -7.90 -0.32 -13.22
C ASP A 121 -6.76 0.31 -12.41
N SER A 122 -6.80 1.62 -12.17
CA SER A 122 -5.83 2.31 -11.33
C SER A 122 -5.86 1.84 -9.87
N VAL A 123 -4.81 2.16 -9.11
CA VAL A 123 -4.76 1.95 -7.66
C VAL A 123 -5.85 2.78 -6.98
N LEU A 124 -6.01 4.05 -7.37
CA LEU A 124 -7.01 4.96 -6.83
C LEU A 124 -8.43 4.39 -6.96
N ASN A 125 -8.81 3.97 -8.15
CA ASN A 125 -10.15 3.42 -8.39
C ASN A 125 -10.35 2.05 -7.74
N TYR A 126 -9.29 1.28 -7.56
CA TYR A 126 -9.34 0.06 -6.76
C TYR A 126 -9.62 0.37 -5.28
N TYR A 127 -8.95 1.36 -4.68
CA TYR A 127 -9.22 1.79 -3.31
C TYR A 127 -10.65 2.32 -3.14
N ARG A 128 -11.18 3.06 -4.13
CA ARG A 128 -12.60 3.47 -4.14
C ARG A 128 -13.54 2.27 -4.08
N LYS A 129 -13.30 1.26 -4.93
CA LYS A 129 -14.06 0.00 -4.93
C LYS A 129 -13.95 -0.73 -3.58
N LEU A 130 -12.76 -0.79 -3.02
CA LEU A 130 -12.46 -1.44 -1.74
C LEU A 130 -13.23 -0.80 -0.58
N VAL A 131 -13.17 0.52 -0.47
CA VAL A 131 -13.90 1.30 0.54
C VAL A 131 -15.42 1.17 0.34
N ALA A 132 -15.89 1.28 -0.91
CA ALA A 132 -17.31 1.10 -1.25
C ALA A 132 -17.80 -0.31 -0.87
N THR A 133 -17.03 -1.35 -1.17
CA THR A 133 -17.33 -2.73 -0.76
C THR A 133 -17.47 -2.83 0.75
N ARG A 134 -16.46 -2.38 1.51
CA ARG A 134 -16.49 -2.43 2.97
C ARG A 134 -17.72 -1.72 3.57
N LYS A 135 -18.15 -0.62 2.98
CA LYS A 135 -19.27 0.23 3.47
C LYS A 135 -20.62 -0.14 2.88
N SER A 136 -20.67 -1.04 1.90
CA SER A 136 -21.93 -1.41 1.24
C SER A 136 -22.91 -2.04 2.21
N PRO A 137 -24.24 -1.89 2.00
CA PRO A 137 -25.25 -2.55 2.83
C PRO A 137 -25.06 -4.07 2.93
N GLU A 138 -24.56 -4.70 1.86
CA GLU A 138 -24.35 -6.15 1.79
C GLU A 138 -23.19 -6.62 2.69
N TYR A 139 -22.10 -5.83 2.83
CA TYR A 139 -20.89 -6.28 3.52
C TYR A 139 -20.52 -5.47 4.76
N LYS A 140 -21.20 -4.35 5.02
CA LYS A 140 -20.87 -3.47 6.14
C LYS A 140 -20.84 -4.20 7.47
N GLU A 141 -21.79 -5.07 7.73
CA GLU A 141 -21.90 -5.80 8.98
C GLU A 141 -20.69 -6.72 9.19
N VAL A 142 -20.42 -7.59 8.22
CA VAL A 142 -19.30 -8.55 8.34
C VAL A 142 -17.94 -7.89 8.40
N PHE A 143 -17.70 -6.79 7.68
CA PHE A 143 -16.41 -6.10 7.73
C PHE A 143 -16.27 -5.17 8.94
N THR A 144 -17.36 -4.70 9.55
CA THR A 144 -17.30 -3.85 10.74
C THR A 144 -17.28 -4.68 12.02
N TYR A 145 -18.22 -5.60 12.17
CA TYR A 145 -18.46 -6.32 13.42
C TYR A 145 -18.04 -7.80 13.37
N GLY A 146 -17.93 -8.36 12.16
CA GLY A 146 -17.60 -9.77 12.01
C GLY A 146 -16.31 -10.18 12.71
N VAL A 147 -16.27 -11.43 13.15
CA VAL A 147 -15.09 -12.02 13.79
C VAL A 147 -13.96 -12.16 12.75
N PHE A 148 -12.74 -12.00 13.21
CA PHE A 148 -11.54 -12.31 12.45
C PHE A 148 -11.09 -13.73 12.80
N GLU A 149 -10.92 -14.57 11.80
CA GLU A 149 -10.40 -15.94 11.95
C GLU A 149 -9.21 -16.10 10.99
N PRO A 150 -7.99 -16.40 11.50
CA PRO A 150 -6.86 -16.73 10.64
C PRO A 150 -7.18 -17.96 9.78
N ALA A 151 -6.56 -18.01 8.60
CA ALA A 151 -6.77 -19.11 7.67
C ALA A 151 -5.48 -19.39 6.88
N TYR A 152 -5.25 -20.66 6.55
CA TYR A 152 -4.10 -21.11 5.73
C TYR A 152 -2.74 -20.68 6.27
N GLU A 153 -2.56 -20.67 7.59
CA GLU A 153 -1.38 -20.18 8.30
C GLU A 153 -0.10 -20.98 7.92
N ASP A 154 -0.25 -22.23 7.54
CA ASP A 154 0.87 -23.09 7.10
C ASP A 154 1.24 -22.90 5.63
N THR A 155 0.55 -22.04 4.89
CA THR A 155 0.83 -21.79 3.47
C THR A 155 1.83 -20.65 3.32
N GLU A 156 3.06 -20.98 2.99
CA GLU A 156 4.15 -20.04 2.85
C GLU A 156 3.81 -18.90 1.87
N TYR A 157 4.10 -17.66 2.28
CA TYR A 157 3.80 -16.41 1.55
C TYR A 157 2.32 -16.11 1.32
N VAL A 158 1.39 -16.89 1.89
CA VAL A 158 -0.04 -16.57 1.85
C VAL A 158 -0.47 -15.95 3.15
N MET A 159 -1.07 -14.77 3.09
CA MET A 159 -1.82 -14.19 4.18
C MET A 159 -3.29 -14.33 3.87
N ALA A 160 -4.01 -15.10 4.69
CA ALA A 160 -5.44 -15.28 4.52
C ALA A 160 -6.18 -15.27 5.85
N TYR A 161 -7.41 -14.80 5.81
CA TYR A 161 -8.30 -14.76 6.96
C TYR A 161 -9.76 -14.74 6.53
N TYR A 162 -10.61 -15.20 7.42
CA TYR A 162 -12.06 -15.02 7.29
C TYR A 162 -12.53 -13.82 8.10
N ARG A 163 -13.53 -13.14 7.54
CA ARG A 163 -14.43 -12.27 8.27
C ARG A 163 -15.77 -12.98 8.36
N VAL A 164 -16.25 -13.19 9.57
CA VAL A 164 -17.41 -14.04 9.85
C VAL A 164 -18.46 -13.25 10.63
N SER A 165 -19.68 -13.25 10.14
CA SER A 165 -20.89 -12.80 10.85
C SER A 165 -21.93 -13.90 10.81
N ASP A 166 -23.07 -13.71 11.46
CA ASP A 166 -24.17 -14.70 11.49
C ASP A 166 -24.62 -15.15 10.10
N ASN A 167 -24.55 -14.23 9.12
CA ASN A 167 -25.11 -14.45 7.78
C ASN A 167 -24.05 -14.59 6.69
N GLN A 168 -22.80 -14.31 6.99
CA GLN A 168 -21.75 -14.24 5.96
C GLN A 168 -20.40 -14.74 6.46
N ARG A 169 -19.68 -15.44 5.57
CA ARG A 169 -18.28 -15.79 5.74
C ARG A 169 -17.52 -15.34 4.48
N ILE A 170 -16.56 -14.44 4.64
CA ILE A 170 -15.78 -13.86 3.54
C ILE A 170 -14.32 -14.23 3.76
N LEU A 171 -13.73 -14.92 2.78
CA LEU A 171 -12.30 -15.17 2.73
C LEU A 171 -11.61 -13.96 2.07
N VAL A 172 -10.61 -13.43 2.75
CA VAL A 172 -9.62 -12.50 2.18
C VAL A 172 -8.31 -13.26 2.10
N ALA A 173 -7.75 -13.37 0.89
CA ALA A 173 -6.49 -14.07 0.68
C ALA A 173 -5.55 -13.23 -0.21
N ALA A 174 -4.29 -13.19 0.15
CA ALA A 174 -3.23 -12.47 -0.55
C ALA A 174 -1.97 -13.32 -0.63
N ASN A 175 -1.39 -13.38 -1.82
CA ASN A 175 -0.11 -14.05 -2.06
C ASN A 175 1.01 -13.02 -2.09
N PHE A 176 1.90 -13.06 -1.11
CA PHE A 176 3.10 -12.22 -1.01
C PHE A 176 4.32 -12.84 -1.69
N GLY A 177 4.18 -14.06 -2.21
CA GLY A 177 5.22 -14.77 -2.92
C GLY A 177 5.30 -14.37 -4.39
N LYS A 178 6.39 -14.77 -5.04
CA LYS A 178 6.61 -14.58 -6.47
C LYS A 178 5.82 -15.59 -7.30
N ASP A 179 5.70 -16.80 -6.79
CA ASP A 179 5.08 -17.93 -7.49
C ASP A 179 3.61 -18.06 -7.10
N ALA A 180 2.80 -18.58 -8.02
CA ALA A 180 1.40 -18.87 -7.75
C ALA A 180 1.25 -19.90 -6.62
N LYS A 181 0.25 -19.68 -5.75
CA LYS A 181 -0.11 -20.60 -4.68
C LYS A 181 -1.55 -21.05 -4.84
N THR A 182 -1.78 -22.32 -4.56
CA THR A 182 -3.13 -22.90 -4.52
C THR A 182 -3.53 -23.16 -3.08
N ILE A 183 -4.73 -22.73 -2.72
CA ILE A 183 -5.37 -23.05 -1.45
C ILE A 183 -6.66 -23.84 -1.74
N GLU A 184 -6.90 -24.89 -0.97
CA GLU A 184 -8.11 -25.69 -1.09
C GLU A 184 -9.21 -25.10 -0.22
N LEU A 185 -10.39 -24.93 -0.81
CA LEU A 185 -11.57 -24.41 -0.11
C LEU A 185 -12.51 -25.56 0.23
N ASN A 186 -12.73 -25.78 1.51
CA ASN A 186 -13.62 -26.85 2.00
C ASN A 186 -15.10 -26.46 2.04
N PHE A 187 -15.49 -25.43 1.25
CA PHE A 187 -16.85 -24.92 1.19
C PHE A 187 -17.11 -24.30 -0.20
N PRO A 188 -18.37 -24.26 -0.65
CA PRO A 188 -18.70 -23.66 -1.94
C PRO A 188 -18.50 -22.14 -1.89
N VAL A 189 -17.84 -21.59 -2.92
CA VAL A 189 -17.71 -20.14 -3.12
C VAL A 189 -18.93 -19.62 -3.86
N LYS A 190 -19.61 -18.67 -3.28
CA LYS A 190 -20.81 -18.07 -3.90
C LYS A 190 -20.41 -17.08 -5.01
N LYS A 191 -19.42 -16.24 -4.76
CA LYS A 191 -18.90 -15.25 -5.72
C LYS A 191 -17.54 -14.70 -5.30
N VAL A 192 -16.80 -14.19 -6.26
CA VAL A 192 -15.64 -13.31 -6.02
C VAL A 192 -16.15 -11.87 -5.84
N VAL A 193 -15.92 -11.29 -4.67
CA VAL A 193 -16.39 -9.94 -4.34
C VAL A 193 -15.45 -8.87 -4.92
N LEU A 194 -14.15 -9.09 -4.79
CA LEU A 194 -13.11 -8.17 -5.27
C LEU A 194 -11.84 -8.95 -5.62
N SER A 195 -11.16 -8.54 -6.68
CA SER A 195 -9.88 -9.10 -7.09
C SER A 195 -8.98 -7.98 -7.62
N ASN A 196 -7.71 -7.96 -7.19
CA ASN A 196 -6.73 -7.00 -7.70
C ASN A 196 -6.19 -7.36 -9.09
N VAL A 197 -6.49 -8.58 -9.59
CA VAL A 197 -6.11 -9.08 -10.92
C VAL A 197 -7.31 -9.25 -11.86
N GLY A 198 -8.48 -8.73 -11.49
CA GLY A 198 -9.67 -8.76 -12.32
C GLY A 198 -10.38 -10.12 -12.43
N ARG A 199 -10.01 -11.13 -11.62
CA ARG A 199 -10.72 -12.43 -11.61
C ARG A 199 -12.15 -12.27 -11.08
N LYS A 200 -13.09 -12.94 -11.75
CA LYS A 200 -14.49 -12.98 -11.36
C LYS A 200 -14.93 -14.36 -10.87
N GLU A 201 -14.12 -15.37 -11.10
CA GLU A 201 -14.37 -16.78 -10.76
C GLU A 201 -13.11 -17.37 -10.11
N ILE A 202 -13.29 -18.44 -9.33
CA ILE A 202 -12.22 -19.23 -8.69
C ILE A 202 -12.17 -20.61 -9.33
#